data_119a1fe29e913ec1573f0e07b34d94c7
#
_entry.id   119a1fe29e913ec1573f0e07b34d94c7
#
_cell.length_a   1.000
_cell.length_b   1.000
_cell.length_c   1.000
_cell.angle_alpha   90.00
_cell.angle_beta   90.00
_cell.angle_gamma   90.00
#
_symmetry.space_group_name_H-M   'P 1'
#
loop_
_entity.id
_entity.type
_entity.pdbx_description
1 polymer ?
#
loop_
_entity_poly.entity_id
_entity_poly.type
_entity_poly.pdbx_seq_one_letter_code
_entity_poly.pdbx_strand_id
1 'polypeptide(L)'
;MHLLVLQHARIEHPGIFQKFLKEDGHSWEVVHLDEGQEIPSIDSFDGLWVLGGPMDVWQEQDYPWLKKEKAFIKMAVEEKGIPFLGLCLGHQLLAESLGGVVGKSETAEVGVMEVQLTEEGASGILFAVSYTHLTLPTMM
;
A
#
# COMPACT_ATOMS: atom_id res chain seq x y z
N MET A 1 11.90 13.74 3.27
CA MET A 1 11.08 13.19 2.17
C MET A 1 9.69 13.76 2.24
N HIS A 2 9.07 13.94 1.08
CA HIS A 2 7.65 14.29 0.96
C HIS A 2 6.89 13.14 0.33
N LEU A 3 5.93 12.57 1.05
CA LEU A 3 5.25 11.33 0.66
C LEU A 3 3.83 11.62 0.16
N LEU A 4 3.45 10.93 -0.92
CA LEU A 4 2.05 10.84 -1.31
C LEU A 4 1.42 9.60 -0.66
N VAL A 5 0.29 9.78 0.02
CA VAL A 5 -0.44 8.72 0.70
C VAL A 5 -1.82 8.57 0.06
N LEU A 6 -2.10 7.41 -0.53
CA LEU A 6 -3.43 7.08 -1.05
C LEU A 6 -4.22 6.32 0.01
N GLN A 7 -5.39 6.85 0.36
CA GLN A 7 -6.27 6.33 1.40
C GLN A 7 -7.64 5.98 0.82
N HIS A 8 -8.19 4.83 1.20
CA HIS A 8 -9.39 4.24 0.62
C HIS A 8 -10.58 4.19 1.57
N ALA A 9 -10.34 4.42 2.83
CA ALA A 9 -11.36 4.49 3.86
C ALA A 9 -10.89 5.37 5.02
N ARG A 10 -11.81 6.07 5.64
CA ARG A 10 -11.49 7.02 6.71
C ARG A 10 -10.75 6.40 7.90
N ILE A 11 -11.05 5.14 8.22
CA ILE A 11 -10.42 4.41 9.33
C ILE A 11 -9.06 3.80 8.97
N GLU A 12 -8.75 3.69 7.69
CA GLU A 12 -7.50 3.12 7.17
C GLU A 12 -6.45 4.22 6.93
N HIS A 13 -6.21 5.04 7.94
CA HIS A 13 -5.25 6.15 7.89
C HIS A 13 -3.83 5.70 8.31
N PRO A 14 -2.77 6.50 8.10
CA PRO A 14 -1.39 6.10 8.41
C PRO A 14 -1.09 5.80 9.89
N GLY A 15 -1.99 6.12 10.80
CA GLY A 15 -1.89 5.75 12.22
C GLY A 15 -0.62 6.26 12.88
N ILE A 16 0.06 5.38 13.60
CA ILE A 16 1.29 5.68 14.35
C ILE A 16 2.45 6.13 13.44
N PHE A 17 2.44 5.76 12.16
CA PHE A 17 3.48 6.18 11.23
C PHE A 17 3.54 7.70 11.05
N GLN A 18 2.43 8.41 11.24
CA GLN A 18 2.43 9.89 11.21
C GLN A 18 3.36 10.48 12.26
N LYS A 19 3.42 9.84 13.44
CA LYS A 19 4.33 10.26 14.50
C LYS A 19 5.79 10.08 14.07
N PHE A 20 6.13 8.91 13.55
CA PHE A 20 7.49 8.60 13.11
C PHE A 20 7.94 9.50 11.95
N LEU A 21 7.09 9.70 10.95
CA LEU A 21 7.36 10.60 9.85
C LEU A 21 7.66 12.02 10.32
N LYS A 22 6.87 12.51 11.29
CA LYS A 22 7.04 13.84 11.85
C LYS A 22 8.32 13.97 12.67
N GLU A 23 8.64 12.96 13.49
CA GLU A 23 9.87 12.92 14.29
C GLU A 23 11.12 12.89 13.41
N ASP A 24 11.06 12.21 12.27
CA ASP A 24 12.15 12.12 11.29
C ASP A 24 12.19 13.30 10.30
N GLY A 25 11.32 14.31 10.48
CA GLY A 25 11.29 15.52 9.65
C GLY A 25 10.73 15.29 8.24
N HIS A 26 9.90 14.27 8.06
CA HIS A 26 9.22 13.99 6.79
C HIS A 26 7.85 14.66 6.74
N SER A 27 7.40 14.98 5.53
CA SER A 27 6.05 15.49 5.26
C SER A 27 5.27 14.53 4.38
N TRP A 28 3.97 14.62 4.41
CA TRP A 28 3.11 13.78 3.57
C TRP A 28 1.81 14.52 3.22
N GLU A 29 1.22 14.11 2.11
CA GLU A 29 -0.08 14.54 1.66
C GLU A 29 -0.98 13.31 1.49
N VAL A 30 -2.20 13.36 2.03
CA VAL A 30 -3.18 12.28 1.95
C VAL A 30 -4.21 12.61 0.89
N VAL A 31 -4.44 11.67 -0.02
CA VAL A 31 -5.51 11.71 -1.01
C VAL A 31 -6.59 10.71 -0.62
N HIS A 32 -7.80 11.19 -0.39
CA HIS A 32 -8.96 10.38 -0.04
C HIS A 32 -9.72 9.96 -1.29
N LEU A 33 -9.39 8.77 -1.81
CA LEU A 33 -9.99 8.23 -3.04
C LEU A 33 -11.46 7.88 -2.85
N ASP A 34 -11.83 7.42 -1.68
CA ASP A 34 -13.22 7.15 -1.27
C ASP A 34 -14.10 8.42 -1.24
N GLU A 35 -13.49 9.59 -1.09
CA GLU A 35 -14.16 10.89 -1.13
C GLU A 35 -14.12 11.54 -2.53
N GLY A 36 -13.57 10.85 -3.52
CA GLY A 36 -13.50 11.31 -4.91
C GLY A 36 -12.39 12.33 -5.18
N GLN A 37 -11.39 12.43 -4.31
CA GLN A 37 -10.24 13.28 -4.57
C GLN A 37 -9.39 12.72 -5.71
N GLU A 38 -8.85 13.60 -6.53
CA GLU A 38 -7.97 13.22 -7.63
C GLU A 38 -6.53 13.03 -7.15
N ILE A 39 -5.85 12.06 -7.75
CA ILE A 39 -4.44 11.80 -7.46
C ILE A 39 -3.59 12.89 -8.15
N PRO A 40 -2.76 13.64 -7.41
CA PRO A 40 -1.88 14.65 -7.99
C PRO A 40 -0.74 14.01 -8.78
N SER A 41 0.05 14.85 -9.51
CA SER A 41 1.27 14.36 -10.14
C SER A 41 2.26 13.82 -9.10
N ILE A 42 2.86 12.67 -9.40
CA ILE A 42 3.87 12.06 -8.53
C ILE A 42 5.19 12.84 -8.52
N ASP A 43 5.42 13.73 -9.48
CA ASP A 43 6.71 14.44 -9.64
C ASP A 43 7.09 15.33 -8.45
N SER A 44 6.13 15.66 -7.59
CA SER A 44 6.35 16.47 -6.38
C SER A 44 6.64 15.64 -5.14
N PHE A 45 6.68 14.31 -5.25
CA PHE A 45 6.81 13.40 -4.12
C PHE A 45 8.04 12.51 -4.24
N ASP A 46 8.62 12.17 -3.09
CA ASP A 46 9.78 11.30 -2.97
C ASP A 46 9.41 9.82 -2.74
N GLY A 47 8.16 9.54 -2.45
CA GLY A 47 7.68 8.18 -2.19
C GLY A 47 6.15 8.10 -2.24
N LEU A 48 5.65 6.90 -2.50
CA LEU A 48 4.23 6.58 -2.59
C LEU A 48 3.84 5.53 -1.54
N TRP A 49 2.88 5.89 -0.69
CA TRP A 49 2.24 4.95 0.23
C TRP A 49 0.81 4.70 -0.21
N VAL A 50 0.45 3.43 -0.31
CA VAL A 50 -0.90 2.99 -0.64
C VAL A 50 -1.42 2.15 0.52
N LEU A 51 -2.44 2.66 1.17
CA LEU A 51 -2.97 2.10 2.41
C LEU A 51 -3.96 0.96 2.16
N GLY A 52 -4.50 0.41 3.24
CA GLY A 52 -5.53 -0.60 3.22
C GLY A 52 -6.91 -0.06 2.83
N GLY A 53 -7.85 -0.97 2.69
CA GLY A 53 -9.24 -0.66 2.40
C GLY A 53 -10.10 -1.92 2.38
N PRO A 54 -11.42 -1.78 2.49
CA PRO A 54 -12.34 -2.92 2.47
C PRO A 54 -12.64 -3.45 1.07
N MET A 55 -12.11 -2.80 0.01
CA MET A 55 -12.34 -3.16 -1.38
C MET A 55 -11.46 -4.33 -1.80
N ASP A 56 -11.95 -5.13 -2.74
CA ASP A 56 -11.13 -6.05 -3.52
C ASP A 56 -10.58 -5.35 -4.77
N VAL A 57 -9.38 -5.72 -5.20
CA VAL A 57 -8.71 -5.08 -6.35
C VAL A 57 -9.49 -5.20 -7.67
N TRP A 58 -10.37 -6.18 -7.80
CA TRP A 58 -11.22 -6.41 -8.98
C TRP A 58 -12.55 -5.65 -8.97
N GLN A 59 -12.91 -4.97 -7.88
CA GLN A 59 -14.18 -4.24 -7.75
C GLN A 59 -14.17 -2.88 -8.47
N GLU A 60 -13.67 -2.84 -9.68
CA GLU A 60 -13.55 -1.61 -10.48
C GLU A 60 -14.89 -1.02 -10.91
N GLN A 61 -15.94 -1.83 -10.93
CA GLN A 61 -17.30 -1.35 -11.24
C GLN A 61 -17.91 -0.58 -10.07
N ASP A 62 -17.66 -1.06 -8.85
CA ASP A 62 -18.16 -0.43 -7.63
C ASP A 62 -17.28 0.77 -7.23
N TYR A 63 -15.98 0.67 -7.51
CA TYR A 63 -14.96 1.67 -7.19
C TYR A 63 -14.16 2.06 -8.44
N PRO A 64 -14.70 2.92 -9.32
CA PRO A 64 -14.08 3.26 -10.60
C PRO A 64 -12.67 3.89 -10.49
N TRP A 65 -12.38 4.50 -9.35
CA TRP A 65 -11.06 5.06 -9.06
C TRP A 65 -9.94 4.00 -8.96
N LEU A 66 -10.27 2.73 -8.66
CA LEU A 66 -9.29 1.62 -8.63
C LEU A 66 -8.52 1.48 -9.96
N LYS A 67 -9.20 1.70 -11.07
CA LYS A 67 -8.57 1.65 -12.40
C LYS A 67 -7.50 2.73 -12.59
N LYS A 68 -7.83 3.94 -12.18
CA LYS A 68 -6.92 5.09 -12.25
C LYS A 68 -5.74 4.90 -11.29
N GLU A 69 -6.01 4.40 -10.11
CA GLU A 69 -5.00 4.13 -9.10
C GLU A 69 -4.00 3.06 -9.54
N LYS A 70 -4.45 1.94 -10.09
CA LYS A 70 -3.56 0.91 -10.65
C LYS A 70 -2.66 1.45 -11.75
N ALA A 71 -3.21 2.23 -12.67
CA ALA A 71 -2.43 2.88 -13.72
C ALA A 71 -1.40 3.86 -13.14
N PHE A 72 -1.80 4.61 -12.11
CA PHE A 72 -0.91 5.54 -11.41
C PHE A 72 0.22 4.81 -10.68
N ILE A 73 -0.09 3.74 -9.94
CA ILE A 73 0.91 2.90 -9.24
C ILE A 73 1.92 2.35 -10.23
N LYS A 74 1.45 1.79 -11.34
CA LYS A 74 2.33 1.27 -12.39
C LYS A 74 3.29 2.34 -12.90
N MET A 75 2.78 3.49 -13.29
CA MET A 75 3.58 4.61 -13.77
C MET A 75 4.59 5.09 -12.71
N ALA A 76 4.16 5.26 -11.46
CA ALA A 76 5.01 5.72 -10.38
C ALA A 76 6.18 4.74 -10.10
N VAL A 77 5.91 3.45 -10.11
CA VAL A 77 6.91 2.42 -9.78
C VAL A 77 7.80 2.08 -10.98
N GLU A 78 7.20 1.75 -12.15
CA GLU A 78 7.96 1.28 -13.30
C GLU A 78 8.63 2.41 -14.10
N GLU A 79 7.93 3.53 -14.30
CA GLU A 79 8.44 4.61 -15.16
C GLU A 79 9.23 5.66 -14.36
N LYS A 80 8.76 5.99 -13.16
CA LYS A 80 9.39 7.03 -12.33
C LYS A 80 10.36 6.47 -11.28
N GLY A 81 10.30 5.17 -10.98
CA GLY A 81 11.15 4.53 -9.99
C GLY A 81 10.94 5.04 -8.56
N ILE A 82 9.73 5.52 -8.24
CA ILE A 82 9.40 6.04 -6.91
C ILE A 82 9.35 4.89 -5.89
N PRO A 83 10.01 5.04 -4.73
CA PRO A 83 9.86 4.10 -3.63
C PRO A 83 8.40 3.91 -3.23
N PHE A 84 7.98 2.66 -3.08
CA PHE A 84 6.60 2.29 -2.82
C PHE A 84 6.46 1.50 -1.52
N LEU A 85 5.45 1.84 -0.72
CA LEU A 85 5.00 1.04 0.40
C LEU A 85 3.50 0.75 0.26
N GLY A 86 3.14 -0.52 0.11
CA GLY A 86 1.75 -0.97 0.07
C GLY A 86 1.37 -1.76 1.32
N LEU A 87 0.27 -1.37 1.95
CA LEU A 87 -0.29 -2.05 3.11
C LEU A 87 -1.62 -2.69 2.73
N CYS A 88 -1.77 -4.00 2.98
CA CYS A 88 -2.99 -4.75 2.72
C CYS A 88 -3.48 -4.58 1.27
N LEU A 89 -4.60 -3.88 1.04
CA LEU A 89 -5.08 -3.54 -0.31
C LEU A 89 -3.99 -2.89 -1.18
N GLY A 90 -3.19 -1.99 -0.61
CA GLY A 90 -2.10 -1.33 -1.34
C GLY A 90 -1.05 -2.31 -1.87
N HIS A 91 -0.73 -3.35 -1.12
CA HIS A 91 0.15 -4.43 -1.58
C HIS A 91 -0.47 -5.23 -2.72
N GLN A 92 -1.77 -5.53 -2.63
CA GLN A 92 -2.51 -6.24 -3.68
C GLN A 92 -2.62 -5.41 -4.97
N LEU A 93 -2.88 -4.11 -4.83
CA LEU A 93 -2.90 -3.16 -5.95
C LEU A 93 -1.55 -3.09 -6.66
N LEU A 94 -0.43 -3.08 -5.92
CA LEU A 94 0.90 -3.14 -6.51
C LEU A 94 1.09 -4.41 -7.34
N ALA A 95 0.75 -5.56 -6.77
CA ALA A 95 0.91 -6.85 -7.45
C ALA A 95 0.15 -6.87 -8.78
N GLU A 96 -1.12 -6.44 -8.78
CA GLU A 96 -1.93 -6.41 -9.99
C GLU A 96 -1.47 -5.34 -10.99
N SER A 97 -1.05 -4.18 -10.51
CA SER A 97 -0.52 -3.09 -11.34
C SER A 97 0.74 -3.50 -12.11
N LEU A 98 1.54 -4.37 -11.54
CA LEU A 98 2.77 -4.90 -12.15
C LEU A 98 2.57 -6.21 -12.95
N GLY A 99 1.32 -6.60 -13.19
CA GLY A 99 0.98 -7.76 -14.01
C GLY A 99 0.88 -9.07 -13.23
N GLY A 100 0.90 -9.03 -11.91
CA GLY A 100 0.58 -10.16 -11.05
C GLY A 100 -0.92 -10.48 -11.06
N VAL A 101 -1.26 -11.63 -10.51
CA VAL A 101 -2.65 -12.07 -10.37
C VAL A 101 -3.03 -12.05 -8.90
N VAL A 102 -4.07 -11.31 -8.57
CA VAL A 102 -4.67 -11.26 -7.23
C VAL A 102 -6.04 -11.90 -7.30
N GLY A 103 -6.30 -12.84 -6.42
CA GLY A 103 -7.56 -13.57 -6.41
C GLY A 103 -8.03 -13.90 -5.00
N LYS A 104 -9.26 -14.38 -4.92
CA LYS A 104 -9.83 -14.81 -3.65
C LYS A 104 -9.14 -16.07 -3.16
N SER A 105 -8.73 -16.09 -1.89
CA SER A 105 -8.19 -17.28 -1.24
C SER A 105 -9.27 -18.36 -1.09
N GLU A 106 -8.87 -19.61 -1.23
CA GLU A 106 -9.78 -20.76 -0.98
C GLU A 106 -10.15 -20.86 0.50
N THR A 107 -9.24 -20.45 1.38
CA THR A 107 -9.45 -20.49 2.83
C THR A 107 -9.34 -19.07 3.40
N ALA A 108 -10.32 -18.73 4.22
CA ALA A 108 -10.28 -17.47 4.96
C ALA A 108 -9.15 -17.46 5.98
N GLU A 109 -8.33 -16.42 5.97
CA GLU A 109 -7.30 -16.18 6.96
C GLU A 109 -7.76 -15.06 7.88
N VAL A 110 -8.05 -15.40 9.13
CA VAL A 110 -8.52 -14.44 10.15
C VAL A 110 -7.72 -14.65 11.43
N GLY A 111 -7.06 -13.61 11.89
CA GLY A 111 -6.29 -13.63 13.15
C GLY A 111 -4.82 -13.29 12.97
N VAL A 112 -4.03 -13.69 13.95
CA VAL A 112 -2.57 -13.55 13.94
C VAL A 112 -1.97 -14.82 13.35
N MET A 113 -1.29 -14.67 12.23
CA MET A 113 -0.69 -15.78 11.48
C MET A 113 0.82 -15.70 11.54
N GLU A 114 1.45 -16.85 11.54
CA GLU A 114 2.89 -16.95 11.40
C GLU A 114 3.29 -16.81 9.92
N VAL A 115 4.28 -15.99 9.64
CA VAL A 115 4.83 -15.79 8.30
C VAL A 115 6.32 -16.11 8.28
N GLN A 116 6.80 -16.58 7.14
CA GLN A 116 8.22 -16.82 6.91
C GLN A 116 8.76 -15.83 5.90
N LEU A 117 9.92 -15.27 6.18
CA LEU A 117 10.63 -14.45 5.22
C LEU A 117 11.23 -15.31 4.11
N THR A 118 11.14 -14.86 2.87
CA THR A 118 11.95 -15.40 1.78
C THR A 118 13.43 -15.06 1.99
N GLU A 119 14.33 -15.70 1.26
CA GLU A 119 15.77 -15.39 1.32
C GLU A 119 16.03 -13.92 0.94
N GLU A 120 15.33 -13.41 -0.08
CA GLU A 120 15.38 -12.01 -0.50
C GLU A 120 14.84 -11.08 0.59
N GLY A 121 13.71 -11.41 1.19
CA GLY A 121 13.11 -10.65 2.28
C GLY A 121 14.03 -10.58 3.50
N ALA A 122 14.67 -11.69 3.86
CA ALA A 122 15.59 -11.76 4.99
C ALA A 122 16.88 -10.95 4.76
N SER A 123 17.32 -10.81 3.51
CA SER A 123 18.48 -9.99 3.14
C SER A 123 18.14 -8.51 2.90
N GLY A 124 16.85 -8.17 2.84
CA GLY A 124 16.37 -6.82 2.60
C GLY A 124 16.50 -5.91 3.82
N ILE A 125 16.74 -4.63 3.59
CA ILE A 125 16.92 -3.62 4.65
C ILE A 125 15.68 -3.53 5.56
N LEU A 126 14.50 -3.69 4.99
CA LEU A 126 13.24 -3.52 5.72
C LEU A 126 13.07 -4.54 6.85
N PHE A 127 13.54 -5.77 6.66
CA PHE A 127 13.38 -6.86 7.61
C PHE A 127 14.68 -7.31 8.28
N ALA A 128 15.81 -6.68 7.97
CA ALA A 128 17.12 -7.06 8.50
C ALA A 128 17.23 -7.03 10.03
N VAL A 129 16.35 -6.29 10.70
CA VAL A 129 16.30 -6.14 12.17
C VAL A 129 14.99 -6.62 12.80
N SER A 130 14.04 -7.11 12.03
CA SER A 130 12.78 -7.61 12.59
C SER A 130 12.85 -9.10 12.81
N TYR A 131 13.07 -9.45 14.02
CA TYR A 131 13.24 -10.84 14.39
C TYR A 131 11.94 -11.38 14.83
N THR A 132 10.91 -11.33 14.62
CA THR A 132 10.05 -12.24 15.32
C THR A 132 8.61 -12.36 14.89
N HIS A 133 7.89 -11.51 14.51
CA HIS A 133 6.47 -11.80 14.21
C HIS A 133 5.89 -10.68 13.34
N LEU A 134 5.82 -10.92 12.05
CA LEU A 134 4.90 -10.17 11.21
C LEU A 134 3.48 -10.69 11.48
N THR A 135 2.73 -9.93 12.21
CA THR A 135 1.30 -10.14 12.31
C THR A 135 0.64 -9.42 11.14
N LEU A 136 0.19 -10.17 10.16
CA LEU A 136 -0.70 -9.63 9.13
C LEU A 136 -2.14 -9.81 9.62
N PRO A 137 -2.86 -8.74 9.91
CA PRO A 137 -4.30 -8.86 9.99
C PRO A 137 -4.79 -9.13 8.57
N THR A 138 -5.11 -10.37 8.30
CA THR A 138 -5.78 -10.75 7.06
C THR A 138 -7.24 -10.39 7.23
N MET A 139 -7.64 -9.34 6.55
CA MET A 139 -9.05 -9.07 6.37
C MET A 139 -9.53 -9.76 5.09
N MET A 140 -10.59 -10.44 5.24
CA MET A 140 -11.35 -10.95 4.11
C MET A 140 -12.28 -9.91 3.56
#